data_1deb7f3503872ed1f0b61f1b04c33925
#
_entry.id   1deb7f3503872ed1f0b61f1b04c33925
#
_cell.length_a   1.000
_cell.length_b   1.000
_cell.length_c   1.000
_cell.angle_alpha   90.00
_cell.angle_beta   90.00
_cell.angle_gamma   90.00
#
_symmetry.space_group_name_H-M   'P 1'
#
loop_
_entity.id
_entity.type
_entity.pdbx_description
1 polymer ?
#
loop_
_entity_poly.entity_id
_entity_poly.type
_entity_poly.pdbx_seq_one_letter_code
_entity_poly.pdbx_strand_id
1 'polypeptide(L)'
;SIGQVAVNCEELGFSGRHLICMQGPFSTEMNRAMLKEYDIAYMVTKESGLAGGYPQKCQAALEAGVKMVVIGRPEEEEGMNFEEMSKFLQKELELDNHWKVTLVGIGAGARDQVTLEAKRCCQEAELLIGAGRMIEAVAEVGQTIYEAYRPDEIISYIKENPEYENVTIALSGDTGFYSGAKKILELTKDDPQIETKVVPGVSSIIYFASKLGVTWEDAALVSLHGRKENLMAVIKENKKVFALVSNAEEIRQILTKMTEYGMGEVTVRIGTELSYKNEEIQTGTARSLLHYKGENLAVLYIENESGGESPVIPAIPDDTFVRGDVPMTKEEVRSISIAKLKIKKDAVVYDVGAGTGSISVEAAMVATQGNVYAIEQKVEAQELIRENARRMHVDNLHVIEGMAPEALEELPAPDCVFIGGSKGKLYEILDAIRKKNPFVRVVLNAISLETMMQVLKYTEENEIEEAEVIQVAVSRAKKVGSYHMMNGQNPIYVISFTSRPAKKEADPENEDDFVLEEINLDEVEPEDMTGDIVEDITKVISVGDLTPEKIREEMEESE
;
A
#
# COMPACT_ATOMS: atom_id res chain seq x y z
N SER A 1 -27.33 -34.74 43.62
CA SER A 1 -26.05 -35.09 44.28
C SER A 1 -25.96 -36.63 44.42
N ILE A 2 -24.76 -37.19 44.54
CA ILE A 2 -24.54 -38.62 44.75
C ILE A 2 -25.33 -39.13 45.96
N GLY A 3 -25.43 -38.31 47.02
CA GLY A 3 -26.20 -38.63 48.20
C GLY A 3 -27.69 -38.86 47.93
N GLN A 4 -28.32 -38.03 47.08
CA GLN A 4 -29.75 -38.24 46.75
C GLN A 4 -29.96 -39.49 45.90
N VAL A 5 -29.02 -39.83 45.03
CA VAL A 5 -29.10 -41.06 44.21
C VAL A 5 -28.95 -42.31 45.10
N ALA A 6 -28.08 -42.25 46.13
CA ALA A 6 -27.94 -43.33 47.09
C ALA A 6 -29.23 -43.60 47.87
N VAL A 7 -29.91 -42.54 48.36
CA VAL A 7 -31.20 -42.66 49.04
C VAL A 7 -32.27 -43.28 48.12
N ASN A 8 -32.36 -42.79 46.88
CA ASN A 8 -33.32 -43.36 45.90
C ASN A 8 -33.02 -44.83 45.58
N CYS A 9 -31.76 -45.26 45.55
CA CYS A 9 -31.39 -46.63 45.33
C CYS A 9 -31.79 -47.53 46.56
N GLU A 10 -31.63 -47.00 47.79
CA GLU A 10 -32.03 -47.70 49.01
C GLU A 10 -33.57 -47.92 49.06
N GLU A 11 -34.35 -46.93 48.68
CA GLU A 11 -35.81 -46.98 48.51
C GLU A 11 -36.25 -48.06 47.50
N LEU A 12 -35.45 -48.26 46.44
CA LEU A 12 -35.65 -49.30 45.43
C LEU A 12 -35.13 -50.71 45.89
N GLY A 13 -34.60 -50.80 47.09
CA GLY A 13 -34.13 -52.07 47.67
C GLY A 13 -32.66 -52.42 47.41
N PHE A 14 -31.88 -51.48 46.84
CA PHE A 14 -30.44 -51.65 46.68
C PHE A 14 -29.72 -51.12 47.92
N SER A 15 -29.11 -51.97 48.72
CA SER A 15 -28.39 -51.54 49.92
C SER A 15 -27.11 -52.34 50.14
N GLY A 16 -26.25 -51.92 51.05
CA GLY A 16 -25.02 -52.57 51.45
C GLY A 16 -24.05 -52.82 50.29
N ARG A 17 -23.61 -54.07 50.13
CA ARG A 17 -22.63 -54.43 49.08
C ARG A 17 -23.14 -54.31 47.65
N HIS A 18 -24.43 -54.04 47.46
CA HIS A 18 -25.05 -53.92 46.15
C HIS A 18 -25.08 -52.45 45.71
N LEU A 19 -24.55 -51.48 46.49
CA LEU A 19 -24.51 -50.09 46.22
C LEU A 19 -23.09 -49.56 46.34
N ILE A 20 -22.53 -49.13 45.22
CA ILE A 20 -21.19 -48.49 45.11
C ILE A 20 -21.36 -47.04 44.72
N CYS A 21 -21.11 -46.13 45.68
CA CYS A 21 -21.25 -44.67 45.46
C CYS A 21 -19.89 -44.05 45.12
N MET A 22 -19.61 -43.90 43.84
CA MET A 22 -18.38 -43.32 43.34
C MET A 22 -18.68 -42.32 42.23
N GLN A 23 -17.85 -41.26 42.11
CA GLN A 23 -17.97 -40.25 41.08
C GLN A 23 -17.05 -40.58 39.90
N GLY A 24 -17.65 -40.81 38.72
CA GLY A 24 -16.94 -40.99 37.46
C GLY A 24 -16.67 -39.65 36.73
N PRO A 25 -16.22 -39.71 35.47
CA PRO A 25 -16.03 -40.91 34.66
C PRO A 25 -14.79 -41.72 35.06
N PHE A 26 -14.86 -43.07 34.88
CA PHE A 26 -13.77 -44.00 35.21
C PHE A 26 -13.00 -44.41 33.96
N SER A 27 -11.70 -44.71 34.12
CA SER A 27 -10.88 -45.26 33.04
C SER A 27 -11.37 -46.69 32.63
N THR A 28 -10.92 -47.15 31.47
CA THR A 28 -11.21 -48.51 30.99
C THR A 28 -10.73 -49.55 31.98
N GLU A 29 -9.53 -49.40 32.57
CA GLU A 29 -8.94 -50.30 33.56
C GLU A 29 -9.79 -50.39 34.81
N MET A 30 -10.26 -49.25 35.33
CA MET A 30 -11.10 -49.22 36.55
C MET A 30 -12.45 -49.88 36.30
N ASN A 31 -13.11 -49.55 35.18
CA ASN A 31 -14.37 -50.22 34.80
C ASN A 31 -14.18 -51.73 34.67
N ARG A 32 -13.11 -52.18 33.99
CA ARG A 32 -12.79 -53.60 33.81
C ARG A 32 -12.52 -54.31 35.14
N ALA A 33 -11.78 -53.67 36.05
CA ALA A 33 -11.51 -54.23 37.37
C ALA A 33 -12.81 -54.44 38.14
N MET A 34 -13.72 -53.45 38.16
CA MET A 34 -15.04 -53.63 38.83
C MET A 34 -15.88 -54.75 38.21
N LEU A 35 -15.96 -54.80 36.86
CA LEU A 35 -16.72 -55.88 36.18
C LEU A 35 -16.22 -57.26 36.52
N LYS A 36 -14.92 -57.46 36.68
CA LYS A 36 -14.31 -58.71 37.05
C LYS A 36 -14.45 -59.05 38.55
N GLU A 37 -14.22 -58.07 39.43
CA GLU A 37 -14.25 -58.23 40.88
C GLU A 37 -15.64 -58.62 41.37
N TYR A 38 -16.69 -58.04 40.75
CA TYR A 38 -18.08 -58.34 41.13
C TYR A 38 -18.75 -59.40 40.26
N ASP A 39 -18.01 -60.10 39.41
CA ASP A 39 -18.49 -61.19 38.54
C ASP A 39 -19.73 -60.74 37.72
N ILE A 40 -19.66 -59.59 37.09
CA ILE A 40 -20.77 -58.96 36.38
C ILE A 40 -21.03 -59.67 35.04
N ALA A 41 -22.23 -60.25 34.87
CA ALA A 41 -22.65 -60.89 33.62
C ALA A 41 -23.28 -59.85 32.61
N TYR A 42 -23.98 -58.82 33.12
CA TYR A 42 -24.66 -57.82 32.34
C TYR A 42 -24.38 -56.43 32.90
N MET A 43 -23.97 -55.50 32.04
CA MET A 43 -23.77 -54.07 32.35
C MET A 43 -24.87 -53.24 31.68
N VAL A 44 -25.67 -52.50 32.47
CA VAL A 44 -26.63 -51.55 31.95
C VAL A 44 -26.04 -50.14 32.06
N THR A 45 -26.00 -49.39 30.95
CA THR A 45 -25.45 -48.03 30.95
C THR A 45 -26.25 -47.12 30.00
N LYS A 46 -26.19 -45.80 30.25
CA LYS A 46 -26.71 -44.79 29.33
C LYS A 46 -25.68 -44.51 28.23
N GLU A 47 -26.13 -44.14 27.05
CA GLU A 47 -25.32 -43.57 26.01
C GLU A 47 -25.00 -42.10 26.37
N SER A 48 -23.96 -41.91 27.22
CA SER A 48 -23.65 -40.61 27.83
C SER A 48 -22.52 -39.82 27.15
N GLY A 49 -22.08 -40.25 25.96
CA GLY A 49 -21.02 -39.63 25.19
C GLY A 49 -19.63 -39.67 25.87
N LEU A 50 -18.68 -38.87 25.37
CA LEU A 50 -17.30 -38.83 25.87
C LEU A 50 -17.23 -38.33 27.32
N ALA A 51 -17.95 -37.26 27.66
CA ALA A 51 -17.97 -36.68 29.01
C ALA A 51 -18.53 -37.63 30.08
N GLY A 52 -19.41 -38.56 29.72
CA GLY A 52 -19.98 -39.55 30.62
C GLY A 52 -19.19 -40.85 30.69
N GLY A 53 -18.06 -40.99 30.03
CA GLY A 53 -17.21 -42.16 30.03
C GLY A 53 -17.81 -43.37 29.29
N TYR A 54 -18.71 -43.17 28.35
CA TYR A 54 -19.37 -44.23 27.59
C TYR A 54 -18.38 -45.11 26.80
N PRO A 55 -17.41 -44.53 26.03
CA PRO A 55 -16.42 -45.34 25.29
C PRO A 55 -15.57 -46.23 26.20
N GLN A 56 -15.17 -45.73 27.38
CA GLN A 56 -14.37 -46.49 28.35
C GLN A 56 -15.17 -47.66 28.94
N LYS A 57 -16.48 -47.49 29.16
CA LYS A 57 -17.38 -48.53 29.60
C LYS A 57 -17.56 -49.61 28.53
N CYS A 58 -17.73 -49.19 27.26
CA CYS A 58 -17.85 -50.13 26.13
C CYS A 58 -16.59 -51.00 25.99
N GLN A 59 -15.43 -50.37 26.02
CA GLN A 59 -14.14 -51.03 25.90
C GLN A 59 -13.93 -52.03 27.08
N ALA A 60 -14.23 -51.60 28.30
CA ALA A 60 -14.10 -52.43 29.49
C ALA A 60 -15.04 -53.65 29.47
N ALA A 61 -16.30 -53.50 29.02
CA ALA A 61 -17.26 -54.60 28.89
C ALA A 61 -16.80 -55.60 27.82
N LEU A 62 -16.29 -55.13 26.67
CA LEU A 62 -15.75 -55.98 25.62
C LEU A 62 -14.56 -56.81 26.12
N GLU A 63 -13.58 -56.16 26.80
CA GLU A 63 -12.39 -56.84 27.34
C GLU A 63 -12.69 -57.79 28.49
N ALA A 64 -13.75 -57.55 29.25
CA ALA A 64 -14.19 -58.45 30.33
C ALA A 64 -15.15 -59.54 29.88
N GLY A 65 -15.62 -59.55 28.62
CA GLY A 65 -16.59 -60.47 28.09
C GLY A 65 -18.01 -60.27 28.64
N VAL A 66 -18.34 -59.09 29.14
CA VAL A 66 -19.61 -58.74 29.77
C VAL A 66 -20.61 -58.31 28.71
N LYS A 67 -21.85 -58.77 28.77
CA LYS A 67 -22.92 -58.32 27.88
C LYS A 67 -23.41 -56.94 28.30
N MET A 68 -23.51 -56.05 27.32
CA MET A 68 -23.91 -54.66 27.58
C MET A 68 -25.32 -54.38 27.08
N VAL A 69 -26.12 -53.73 27.92
CA VAL A 69 -27.43 -53.16 27.57
C VAL A 69 -27.30 -51.67 27.62
N VAL A 70 -27.47 -51.02 26.47
CA VAL A 70 -27.34 -49.58 26.33
C VAL A 70 -28.74 -48.96 26.30
N ILE A 71 -28.97 -48.02 27.20
CA ILE A 71 -30.16 -47.16 27.15
C ILE A 71 -29.79 -46.01 26.25
N GLY A 72 -30.32 -45.99 25.03
CA GLY A 72 -30.12 -44.90 24.04
C GLY A 72 -30.72 -43.59 24.53
N ARG A 73 -30.36 -42.52 23.86
CA ARG A 73 -31.00 -41.22 24.05
C ARG A 73 -32.47 -41.31 23.58
N PRO A 74 -33.39 -40.57 24.21
CA PRO A 74 -34.70 -40.33 23.60
C PRO A 74 -34.53 -39.78 22.18
N GLU A 75 -35.50 -40.03 21.30
CA GLU A 75 -35.51 -39.41 19.98
C GLU A 75 -35.29 -37.92 20.15
N GLU A 76 -34.36 -37.35 19.35
CA GLU A 76 -34.07 -35.93 19.39
C GLU A 76 -35.36 -35.18 18.97
N GLU A 77 -35.89 -34.35 19.86
CA GLU A 77 -36.89 -33.36 19.46
C GLU A 77 -36.27 -32.46 18.38
N GLU A 78 -37.05 -32.11 17.34
CA GLU A 78 -36.62 -31.15 16.33
C GLU A 78 -36.33 -29.84 17.03
N GLY A 79 -35.08 -29.57 17.30
CA GLY A 79 -34.58 -28.36 17.92
C GLY A 79 -33.42 -27.79 17.12
N MET A 80 -33.18 -26.52 17.27
CA MET A 80 -32.01 -25.86 16.70
C MET A 80 -30.75 -26.27 17.46
N ASN A 81 -29.65 -26.49 16.75
CA ASN A 81 -28.35 -26.60 17.39
C ASN A 81 -27.91 -25.24 17.95
N PHE A 82 -26.79 -25.20 18.68
CA PHE A 82 -26.32 -23.95 19.29
C PHE A 82 -26.06 -22.84 18.25
N GLU A 83 -25.50 -23.18 17.11
CA GLU A 83 -25.18 -22.25 16.03
C GLU A 83 -26.44 -21.72 15.33
N GLU A 84 -27.41 -22.60 15.04
CA GLU A 84 -28.71 -22.22 14.48
C GLU A 84 -29.50 -21.32 15.44
N MET A 85 -29.48 -21.62 16.74
CA MET A 85 -30.14 -20.83 17.77
C MET A 85 -29.46 -19.46 17.91
N SER A 86 -28.12 -19.39 17.86
CA SER A 86 -27.36 -18.13 17.91
C SER A 86 -27.73 -17.22 16.73
N LYS A 87 -27.74 -17.77 15.51
CA LYS A 87 -28.15 -17.03 14.30
C LYS A 87 -29.60 -16.57 14.35
N PHE A 88 -30.47 -17.43 14.86
CA PHE A 88 -31.89 -17.10 15.05
C PHE A 88 -32.07 -15.95 16.05
N LEU A 89 -31.40 -16.00 17.20
CA LEU A 89 -31.48 -14.94 18.22
C LEU A 89 -30.87 -13.63 17.76
N GLN A 90 -29.74 -13.65 17.06
CA GLN A 90 -29.14 -12.46 16.47
C GLN A 90 -30.12 -11.77 15.50
N LYS A 91 -30.78 -12.53 14.65
CA LYS A 91 -31.75 -12.03 13.68
C LYS A 91 -33.04 -11.49 14.34
N GLU A 92 -33.62 -12.23 15.29
CA GLU A 92 -34.88 -11.87 15.95
C GLU A 92 -34.76 -10.70 16.92
N LEU A 93 -33.57 -10.55 17.53
CA LEU A 93 -33.29 -9.49 18.50
C LEU A 93 -32.62 -8.26 17.88
N GLU A 94 -32.40 -8.27 16.56
CA GLU A 94 -31.70 -7.20 15.83
C GLU A 94 -30.39 -6.80 16.54
N LEU A 95 -29.64 -7.80 17.05
CA LEU A 95 -28.38 -7.54 17.73
C LEU A 95 -27.34 -7.06 16.73
N ASP A 96 -26.73 -5.91 17.00
CA ASP A 96 -25.61 -5.41 16.22
C ASP A 96 -24.44 -6.39 16.31
N ASN A 97 -23.98 -6.88 15.16
CA ASN A 97 -22.80 -7.73 15.10
C ASN A 97 -21.56 -6.88 15.39
N HIS A 98 -20.72 -7.34 16.31
CA HIS A 98 -19.44 -6.74 16.61
C HIS A 98 -18.32 -7.74 16.39
N TRP A 99 -17.41 -7.41 15.49
CA TRP A 99 -16.25 -8.24 15.19
C TRP A 99 -14.98 -7.65 15.78
N LYS A 100 -14.21 -8.47 16.49
CA LYS A 100 -12.84 -8.16 16.89
C LYS A 100 -11.89 -8.75 15.86
N VAL A 101 -11.40 -7.90 14.97
CA VAL A 101 -10.50 -8.29 13.88
C VAL A 101 -9.06 -7.98 14.26
N THR A 102 -8.25 -9.02 14.50
CA THR A 102 -6.83 -8.86 14.84
C THR A 102 -5.96 -9.10 13.60
N LEU A 103 -5.23 -8.09 13.15
CA LEU A 103 -4.24 -8.20 12.07
C LEU A 103 -2.90 -8.60 12.67
N VAL A 104 -2.39 -9.76 12.32
CA VAL A 104 -1.19 -10.34 12.93
C VAL A 104 -0.08 -10.51 11.91
N GLY A 105 1.08 -9.87 12.15
CA GLY A 105 2.32 -10.16 11.43
C GLY A 105 2.94 -11.47 11.95
N ILE A 106 3.05 -12.47 11.09
CA ILE A 106 3.57 -13.79 11.48
C ILE A 106 5.07 -13.97 11.25
N GLY A 107 5.76 -12.89 10.90
CA GLY A 107 7.21 -12.92 10.65
C GLY A 107 7.57 -13.46 9.26
N ALA A 108 8.84 -13.80 9.08
CA ALA A 108 9.40 -14.20 7.79
C ALA A 108 8.93 -15.61 7.32
N GLY A 109 8.14 -16.34 8.12
CA GLY A 109 7.50 -17.60 7.71
C GLY A 109 7.77 -18.79 8.62
N ALA A 110 8.92 -18.87 9.29
CA ALA A 110 9.18 -19.96 10.24
C ALA A 110 8.45 -19.72 11.58
N ARG A 111 8.02 -20.80 12.23
CA ARG A 111 7.34 -20.76 13.53
C ARG A 111 8.14 -20.02 14.62
N ASP A 112 9.46 -20.09 14.57
CA ASP A 112 10.37 -19.43 15.53
C ASP A 112 10.40 -17.91 15.37
N GLN A 113 9.91 -17.40 14.23
CA GLN A 113 9.83 -15.97 13.93
C GLN A 113 8.50 -15.32 14.31
N VAL A 114 7.55 -16.13 14.75
CA VAL A 114 6.26 -15.67 15.24
C VAL A 114 6.43 -15.13 16.66
N THR A 115 6.01 -13.90 16.91
CA THR A 115 6.04 -13.34 18.27
C THR A 115 5.07 -14.10 19.19
N LEU A 116 5.34 -14.11 20.50
CA LEU A 116 4.45 -14.77 21.48
C LEU A 116 3.04 -14.18 21.48
N GLU A 117 2.90 -12.87 21.26
CA GLU A 117 1.60 -12.21 21.15
C GLU A 117 0.88 -12.66 19.88
N ALA A 118 1.58 -12.64 18.73
CA ALA A 118 1.03 -13.12 17.46
C ALA A 118 0.53 -14.56 17.55
N LYS A 119 1.33 -15.44 18.14
CA LYS A 119 0.95 -16.85 18.35
C LYS A 119 -0.31 -16.97 19.21
N ARG A 120 -0.39 -16.20 20.30
CA ARG A 120 -1.55 -16.21 21.20
C ARG A 120 -2.81 -15.75 20.47
N CYS A 121 -2.75 -14.62 19.73
CA CYS A 121 -3.90 -14.16 18.97
C CYS A 121 -4.37 -15.17 17.93
N CYS A 122 -3.44 -15.86 17.24
CA CYS A 122 -3.81 -16.92 16.31
C CYS A 122 -4.48 -18.11 17.01
N GLN A 123 -4.00 -18.51 18.19
CA GLN A 123 -4.55 -19.64 18.95
C GLN A 123 -5.92 -19.36 19.57
N GLU A 124 -6.17 -18.12 19.99
CA GLU A 124 -7.42 -17.67 20.62
C GLU A 124 -8.49 -17.31 19.58
N ALA A 125 -8.17 -17.28 18.29
CA ALA A 125 -9.09 -16.92 17.24
C ALA A 125 -10.16 -18.01 17.02
N GLU A 126 -11.42 -17.60 16.92
CA GLU A 126 -12.53 -18.47 16.48
C GLU A 126 -12.43 -18.77 14.98
N LEU A 127 -11.95 -17.79 14.21
CA LEU A 127 -11.68 -17.90 12.79
C LEU A 127 -10.29 -17.35 12.48
N LEU A 128 -9.42 -18.17 11.89
CA LEU A 128 -8.11 -17.76 11.40
C LEU A 128 -8.13 -17.62 9.88
N ILE A 129 -7.82 -16.42 9.38
CA ILE A 129 -7.79 -16.11 7.95
C ILE A 129 -6.36 -15.80 7.50
N GLY A 130 -6.00 -16.22 6.29
CA GLY A 130 -4.69 -15.90 5.70
C GLY A 130 -4.43 -16.69 4.43
N ALA A 131 -3.30 -16.44 3.76
CA ALA A 131 -2.87 -17.32 2.67
C ALA A 131 -2.39 -18.67 3.23
N GLY A 132 -2.58 -19.76 2.48
CA GLY A 132 -2.35 -21.12 2.94
C GLY A 132 -1.04 -21.33 3.70
N ARG A 133 0.10 -20.88 3.12
CA ARG A 133 1.42 -20.97 3.77
C ARG A 133 1.52 -20.20 5.11
N MET A 134 0.73 -19.16 5.29
CA MET A 134 0.71 -18.36 6.52
C MET A 134 -0.08 -19.08 7.60
N ILE A 135 -1.22 -19.65 7.21
CA ILE A 135 -2.04 -20.50 8.08
C ILE A 135 -1.25 -21.71 8.57
N GLU A 136 -0.54 -22.41 7.68
CA GLU A 136 0.31 -23.57 8.05
C GLU A 136 1.36 -23.25 9.12
N ALA A 137 1.86 -22.00 9.15
CA ALA A 137 2.85 -21.57 10.14
C ALA A 137 2.27 -21.40 11.55
N VAL A 138 0.99 -21.07 11.70
CA VAL A 138 0.40 -20.62 12.98
C VAL A 138 -0.86 -21.37 13.40
N ALA A 139 -1.55 -22.07 12.50
CA ALA A 139 -2.79 -22.79 12.83
C ALA A 139 -2.56 -23.97 13.77
N GLU A 140 -3.54 -24.20 14.64
CA GLU A 140 -3.60 -25.36 15.53
C GLU A 140 -4.53 -26.44 14.93
N VAL A 141 -4.37 -27.67 15.41
CA VAL A 141 -5.16 -28.81 14.92
C VAL A 141 -6.63 -28.64 15.30
N GLY A 142 -7.50 -28.63 14.29
CA GLY A 142 -8.95 -28.50 14.49
C GLY A 142 -9.46 -27.07 14.60
N GLN A 143 -8.61 -26.08 14.34
CA GLN A 143 -9.00 -24.67 14.29
C GLN A 143 -9.80 -24.38 13.00
N THR A 144 -10.80 -23.52 13.10
CA THR A 144 -11.53 -23.03 11.92
C THR A 144 -10.64 -22.08 11.13
N ILE A 145 -10.44 -22.38 9.84
CA ILE A 145 -9.58 -21.60 8.95
C ILE A 145 -10.32 -21.22 7.68
N TYR A 146 -9.96 -20.04 7.15
CA TYR A 146 -10.38 -19.60 5.82
C TYR A 146 -9.17 -19.10 5.02
N GLU A 147 -8.92 -19.73 3.87
CA GLU A 147 -7.80 -19.34 3.01
C GLU A 147 -8.20 -18.19 2.10
N ALA A 148 -7.71 -16.98 2.40
CA ALA A 148 -7.88 -15.80 1.60
C ALA A 148 -6.70 -14.84 1.78
N TYR A 149 -6.47 -13.99 0.74
CA TYR A 149 -5.42 -12.96 0.78
C TYR A 149 -5.91 -11.59 0.28
N ARG A 150 -7.10 -11.54 -0.35
CA ARG A 150 -7.67 -10.29 -0.87
C ARG A 150 -8.45 -9.59 0.22
N PRO A 151 -8.12 -8.32 0.56
CA PRO A 151 -8.79 -7.59 1.65
C PRO A 151 -10.31 -7.51 1.50
N ASP A 152 -10.82 -7.23 0.30
CA ASP A 152 -12.26 -7.12 0.05
C ASP A 152 -12.98 -8.46 0.29
N GLU A 153 -12.39 -9.58 -0.14
CA GLU A 153 -12.90 -10.95 0.07
C GLU A 153 -12.92 -11.31 1.56
N ILE A 154 -11.85 -10.96 2.29
CA ILE A 154 -11.72 -11.23 3.73
C ILE A 154 -12.84 -10.50 4.50
N ILE A 155 -13.02 -9.20 4.25
CA ILE A 155 -14.05 -8.42 4.96
C ILE A 155 -15.46 -8.89 4.60
N SER A 156 -15.73 -9.23 3.35
CA SER A 156 -17.02 -9.81 2.94
C SER A 156 -17.30 -11.13 3.67
N TYR A 157 -16.29 -12.02 3.71
CA TYR A 157 -16.43 -13.31 4.40
C TYR A 157 -16.71 -13.15 5.90
N ILE A 158 -16.03 -12.23 6.59
CA ILE A 158 -16.27 -11.96 8.02
C ILE A 158 -17.73 -11.52 8.23
N LYS A 159 -18.23 -10.62 7.40
CA LYS A 159 -19.61 -10.10 7.51
C LYS A 159 -20.70 -11.15 7.15
N GLU A 160 -20.38 -12.10 6.28
CA GLU A 160 -21.26 -13.20 5.90
C GLU A 160 -21.32 -14.32 6.95
N ASN A 161 -20.35 -14.36 7.90
CA ASN A 161 -20.24 -15.38 8.94
C ASN A 161 -20.23 -14.73 10.34
N PRO A 162 -21.35 -14.16 10.78
CA PRO A 162 -21.44 -13.39 12.02
C PRO A 162 -21.24 -14.21 13.29
N GLU A 163 -21.24 -15.54 13.21
CA GLU A 163 -20.95 -16.45 14.32
C GLU A 163 -19.51 -16.38 14.82
N TYR A 164 -18.57 -15.82 14.06
CA TYR A 164 -17.18 -15.63 14.47
C TYR A 164 -16.96 -14.19 14.93
N GLU A 165 -17.02 -13.94 16.22
CA GLU A 165 -16.79 -12.60 16.80
C GLU A 165 -15.31 -12.24 16.89
N ASN A 166 -14.44 -13.25 17.15
CA ASN A 166 -13.00 -13.08 17.31
C ASN A 166 -12.23 -13.65 16.10
N VAL A 167 -11.90 -12.77 15.15
CA VAL A 167 -11.25 -13.14 13.90
C VAL A 167 -9.80 -12.69 13.89
N THR A 168 -8.87 -13.58 13.56
CA THR A 168 -7.47 -13.23 13.37
C THR A 168 -7.06 -13.40 11.92
N ILE A 169 -6.44 -12.33 11.36
CA ILE A 169 -5.92 -12.33 9.98
C ILE A 169 -4.40 -12.41 10.04
N ALA A 170 -3.85 -13.54 9.57
CA ALA A 170 -2.42 -13.79 9.50
C ALA A 170 -1.81 -13.18 8.23
N LEU A 171 -0.85 -12.27 8.41
CA LEU A 171 -0.17 -11.52 7.36
C LEU A 171 1.33 -11.85 7.37
N SER A 172 1.95 -11.94 6.20
CA SER A 172 3.39 -12.21 6.07
C SER A 172 4.23 -11.03 6.57
N GLY A 173 5.32 -11.31 7.22
CA GLY A 173 6.27 -10.33 7.71
C GLY A 173 5.73 -9.48 8.85
N ASP A 174 5.90 -8.18 8.73
CA ASP A 174 5.38 -7.16 9.63
C ASP A 174 4.11 -6.50 9.06
N THR A 175 3.15 -6.19 9.90
CA THR A 175 1.89 -5.56 9.52
C THR A 175 2.06 -4.13 8.99
N GLY A 176 3.11 -3.42 9.42
CA GLY A 176 3.40 -2.04 9.02
C GLY A 176 4.26 -1.90 7.77
N PHE A 177 4.84 -3.01 7.25
CA PHE A 177 5.78 -2.92 6.14
C PHE A 177 5.26 -3.63 4.88
N TYR A 178 4.73 -2.86 3.93
CA TYR A 178 4.19 -3.33 2.64
C TYR A 178 3.24 -4.54 2.76
N SER A 179 2.45 -4.56 3.82
CA SER A 179 1.51 -5.62 4.17
C SER A 179 0.10 -5.32 3.65
N GLY A 180 -0.72 -6.35 3.51
CA GLY A 180 -2.16 -6.24 3.27
C GLY A 180 -2.93 -5.52 4.39
N ALA A 181 -2.31 -5.35 5.58
CA ALA A 181 -2.92 -4.67 6.71
C ALA A 181 -3.41 -3.25 6.39
N LYS A 182 -2.63 -2.47 5.61
CA LYS A 182 -3.02 -1.11 5.24
C LYS A 182 -4.40 -1.07 4.57
N LYS A 183 -4.64 -1.94 3.60
CA LYS A 183 -5.91 -1.97 2.86
C LYS A 183 -7.06 -2.46 3.74
N ILE A 184 -6.81 -3.41 4.62
CA ILE A 184 -7.81 -3.90 5.58
C ILE A 184 -8.18 -2.78 6.55
N LEU A 185 -7.19 -2.06 7.11
CA LEU A 185 -7.43 -0.91 7.99
C LEU A 185 -8.21 0.20 7.30
N GLU A 186 -7.94 0.48 6.02
CA GLU A 186 -8.70 1.44 5.22
C GLU A 186 -10.18 1.01 5.05
N LEU A 187 -10.44 -0.29 4.86
CA LEU A 187 -11.79 -0.84 4.69
C LEU A 187 -12.59 -0.90 6.01
N THR A 188 -11.91 -1.01 7.15
CA THR A 188 -12.56 -1.17 8.47
C THR A 188 -12.63 0.13 9.27
N LYS A 189 -11.93 1.18 8.83
CA LYS A 189 -11.76 2.44 9.60
C LYS A 189 -13.08 3.08 10.02
N ASP A 190 -14.04 3.13 9.12
CA ASP A 190 -15.32 3.82 9.32
C ASP A 190 -16.48 2.83 9.58
N ASP A 191 -16.18 1.58 9.90
CA ASP A 191 -17.16 0.54 10.20
C ASP A 191 -17.33 0.37 11.73
N PRO A 192 -18.43 0.87 12.32
CA PRO A 192 -18.61 0.83 13.78
C PRO A 192 -18.80 -0.59 14.32
N GLN A 193 -19.05 -1.58 13.47
CA GLN A 193 -19.21 -2.98 13.86
C GLN A 193 -17.88 -3.74 13.96
N ILE A 194 -16.77 -3.16 13.47
CA ILE A 194 -15.46 -3.82 13.43
C ILE A 194 -14.45 -3.10 14.34
N GLU A 195 -14.11 -3.73 15.45
CA GLU A 195 -12.97 -3.32 16.28
C GLU A 195 -11.67 -3.95 15.73
N THR A 196 -10.74 -3.14 15.26
CA THR A 196 -9.49 -3.63 14.67
C THR A 196 -8.30 -3.48 15.62
N LYS A 197 -7.59 -4.60 15.88
CA LYS A 197 -6.32 -4.64 16.60
C LYS A 197 -5.19 -5.00 15.64
N VAL A 198 -3.99 -4.40 15.83
CA VAL A 198 -2.79 -4.71 15.03
C VAL A 198 -1.70 -5.26 15.93
N VAL A 199 -1.13 -6.41 15.54
CA VAL A 199 0.00 -7.06 16.23
C VAL A 199 1.18 -7.14 15.26
N PRO A 200 2.35 -6.57 15.59
CA PRO A 200 3.51 -6.55 14.72
C PRO A 200 4.14 -7.93 14.55
N GLY A 201 4.89 -8.10 13.46
CA GLY A 201 5.71 -9.26 13.19
C GLY A 201 7.14 -8.89 12.83
N VAL A 202 8.03 -9.87 12.72
CA VAL A 202 9.41 -9.65 12.27
C VAL A 202 9.43 -9.60 10.75
N SER A 203 9.70 -8.42 10.17
CA SER A 203 9.84 -8.27 8.72
C SER A 203 10.96 -9.15 8.17
N SER A 204 10.79 -9.67 6.94
CA SER A 204 11.83 -10.40 6.21
C SER A 204 13.09 -9.57 6.01
N ILE A 205 12.99 -8.25 5.91
CA ILE A 205 14.14 -7.34 5.85
C ILE A 205 14.92 -7.35 7.15
N ILE A 206 14.25 -7.23 8.30
CA ILE A 206 14.89 -7.25 9.62
C ILE A 206 15.58 -8.61 9.86
N TYR A 207 14.90 -9.68 9.50
CA TYR A 207 15.45 -11.03 9.56
C TYR A 207 16.68 -11.15 8.67
N PHE A 208 16.63 -10.70 7.42
CA PHE A 208 17.75 -10.76 6.48
C PHE A 208 18.93 -9.90 6.95
N ALA A 209 18.69 -8.69 7.42
CA ALA A 209 19.73 -7.83 7.99
C ALA A 209 20.47 -8.52 9.15
N SER A 210 19.74 -9.21 10.04
CA SER A 210 20.35 -9.98 11.14
C SER A 210 21.22 -11.14 10.64
N LYS A 211 20.78 -11.84 9.59
CA LYS A 211 21.58 -12.91 8.95
C LYS A 211 22.86 -12.41 8.31
N LEU A 212 22.81 -11.21 7.74
CA LEU A 212 23.98 -10.55 7.14
C LEU A 212 24.88 -9.88 8.17
N GLY A 213 24.44 -9.72 9.42
CA GLY A 213 25.16 -8.99 10.46
C GLY A 213 25.28 -7.49 10.17
N VAL A 214 24.29 -6.89 9.51
CA VAL A 214 24.27 -5.46 9.14
C VAL A 214 23.15 -4.72 9.84
N THR A 215 23.37 -3.42 10.10
CA THR A 215 22.32 -2.52 10.57
C THR A 215 21.47 -2.07 9.39
N TRP A 216 20.19 -1.83 9.63
CA TRP A 216 19.22 -1.40 8.62
C TRP A 216 18.64 0.00 8.87
N GLU A 217 19.00 0.65 9.99
CA GLU A 217 18.50 1.98 10.37
C GLU A 217 18.89 3.09 9.39
N ASP A 218 20.01 2.93 8.71
CA ASP A 218 20.58 3.83 7.70
C ASP A 218 20.35 3.33 6.26
N ALA A 219 19.52 2.31 6.07
CA ALA A 219 19.23 1.73 4.77
C ALA A 219 17.94 2.29 4.18
N ALA A 220 17.91 2.48 2.86
CA ALA A 220 16.67 2.70 2.14
C ALA A 220 15.90 1.38 2.01
N LEU A 221 14.59 1.43 2.30
CA LEU A 221 13.70 0.29 2.25
C LEU A 221 12.73 0.45 1.09
N VAL A 222 12.74 -0.48 0.14
CA VAL A 222 11.97 -0.43 -1.10
C VAL A 222 11.16 -1.70 -1.28
N SER A 223 9.95 -1.59 -1.83
CA SER A 223 9.20 -2.75 -2.30
C SER A 223 8.87 -2.59 -3.77
N LEU A 224 9.39 -3.49 -4.58
CA LEU A 224 9.09 -3.57 -6.01
C LEU A 224 7.89 -4.49 -6.27
N HIS A 225 7.37 -5.16 -5.24
CA HIS A 225 6.22 -6.04 -5.33
C HIS A 225 4.95 -5.27 -5.75
N GLY A 226 4.60 -5.35 -7.03
CA GLY A 226 3.43 -4.68 -7.59
C GLY A 226 3.54 -3.15 -7.73
N ARG A 227 4.75 -2.58 -7.60
CA ARG A 227 5.02 -1.14 -7.72
C ARG A 227 6.18 -0.86 -8.67
N LYS A 228 6.13 0.30 -9.33
CA LYS A 228 7.25 0.83 -10.09
C LYS A 228 7.94 1.90 -9.25
N GLU A 229 9.14 1.61 -8.80
CA GLU A 229 9.98 2.58 -8.10
C GLU A 229 11.27 2.83 -8.88
N ASN A 230 11.83 4.03 -8.74
CA ASN A 230 13.11 4.40 -9.36
C ASN A 230 14.26 3.81 -8.55
N LEU A 231 14.44 2.49 -8.62
CA LEU A 231 15.44 1.79 -7.83
C LEU A 231 16.87 2.25 -8.13
N MET A 232 17.18 2.64 -9.37
CA MET A 232 18.51 3.10 -9.74
C MET A 232 18.89 4.41 -9.01
N ALA A 233 17.94 5.34 -8.91
CA ALA A 233 18.14 6.55 -8.11
C ALA A 233 18.28 6.24 -6.63
N VAL A 234 17.45 5.33 -6.08
CA VAL A 234 17.56 4.92 -4.68
C VAL A 234 18.93 4.31 -4.38
N ILE A 235 19.45 3.42 -5.25
CA ILE A 235 20.79 2.83 -5.08
C ILE A 235 21.88 3.89 -5.18
N LYS A 236 21.74 4.88 -6.06
CA LYS A 236 22.69 5.98 -6.22
C LYS A 236 22.73 6.89 -4.99
N GLU A 237 21.58 7.14 -4.38
CA GLU A 237 21.45 8.04 -3.24
C GLU A 237 21.75 7.39 -1.88
N ASN A 238 21.86 6.06 -1.81
CA ASN A 238 21.97 5.35 -0.54
C ASN A 238 23.12 4.34 -0.57
N LYS A 239 23.88 4.26 0.55
CA LYS A 239 24.92 3.24 0.71
C LYS A 239 24.35 1.84 0.92
N LYS A 240 23.18 1.75 1.52
CA LYS A 240 22.50 0.48 1.82
C LYS A 240 21.06 0.54 1.33
N VAL A 241 20.64 -0.46 0.58
CA VAL A 241 19.25 -0.57 0.09
C VAL A 241 18.77 -2.00 0.33
N PHE A 242 17.62 -2.13 0.97
CA PHE A 242 16.87 -3.39 1.01
C PHE A 242 15.67 -3.28 0.05
N ALA A 243 15.50 -4.28 -0.81
CA ALA A 243 14.40 -4.33 -1.75
C ALA A 243 13.65 -5.67 -1.66
N LEU A 244 12.32 -5.60 -1.53
CA LEU A 244 11.45 -6.76 -1.68
C LEU A 244 11.15 -6.99 -3.16
N VAL A 245 11.36 -8.22 -3.62
CA VAL A 245 11.24 -8.59 -5.03
C VAL A 245 10.36 -9.83 -5.16
N SER A 246 9.51 -9.85 -6.19
CA SER A 246 8.46 -10.88 -6.34
C SER A 246 8.96 -12.21 -6.89
N ASN A 247 9.98 -12.19 -7.74
CA ASN A 247 10.43 -13.37 -8.46
C ASN A 247 11.84 -13.20 -9.06
N ALA A 248 12.40 -14.30 -9.54
CA ALA A 248 13.74 -14.33 -10.13
C ALA A 248 13.87 -13.52 -11.44
N GLU A 249 12.81 -13.39 -12.22
CA GLU A 249 12.86 -12.59 -13.45
C GLU A 249 13.05 -11.12 -13.14
N GLU A 250 12.34 -10.61 -12.15
CA GLU A 250 12.48 -9.24 -11.66
C GLU A 250 13.90 -8.99 -11.10
N ILE A 251 14.48 -9.97 -10.39
CA ILE A 251 15.89 -9.90 -9.95
C ILE A 251 16.83 -9.77 -11.14
N ARG A 252 16.68 -10.59 -12.17
CA ARG A 252 17.53 -10.51 -13.37
C ARG A 252 17.39 -9.17 -14.10
N GLN A 253 16.18 -8.63 -14.18
CA GLN A 253 15.94 -7.31 -14.77
C GLN A 253 16.62 -6.20 -13.97
N ILE A 254 16.57 -6.25 -12.63
CA ILE A 254 17.26 -5.32 -11.75
C ILE A 254 18.77 -5.39 -11.96
N LEU A 255 19.36 -6.59 -11.93
CA LEU A 255 20.78 -6.80 -12.10
C LEU A 255 21.28 -6.36 -13.49
N THR A 256 20.50 -6.63 -14.54
CA THR A 256 20.75 -6.16 -15.89
C THR A 256 20.76 -4.64 -15.95
N LYS A 257 19.71 -4.01 -15.40
CA LYS A 257 19.57 -2.56 -15.36
C LYS A 257 20.70 -1.91 -14.55
N MET A 258 21.06 -2.45 -13.37
CA MET A 258 22.22 -1.99 -12.61
C MET A 258 23.51 -2.02 -13.47
N THR A 259 23.69 -3.08 -14.23
CA THR A 259 24.89 -3.22 -15.08
C THR A 259 24.88 -2.22 -16.24
N GLU A 260 23.74 -2.02 -16.91
CA GLU A 260 23.54 -1.03 -17.97
C GLU A 260 23.76 0.40 -17.50
N TYR A 261 23.39 0.70 -16.25
CA TYR A 261 23.54 2.01 -15.61
C TYR A 261 24.91 2.20 -14.90
N GLY A 262 25.89 1.36 -15.21
CA GLY A 262 27.26 1.51 -14.69
C GLY A 262 27.46 1.04 -13.25
N MET A 263 26.45 0.42 -12.64
CA MET A 263 26.48 -0.12 -11.27
C MET A 263 26.77 -1.63 -11.23
N GLY A 264 27.38 -2.18 -12.28
CA GLY A 264 27.64 -3.61 -12.39
C GLY A 264 28.55 -4.19 -11.31
N GLU A 265 29.41 -3.37 -10.69
CA GLU A 265 30.34 -3.79 -9.64
C GLU A 265 29.79 -3.59 -8.21
N VAL A 266 28.58 -3.04 -8.07
CA VAL A 266 27.90 -2.88 -6.78
C VAL A 266 27.58 -4.26 -6.19
N THR A 267 27.84 -4.42 -4.90
CA THR A 267 27.59 -5.68 -4.19
C THR A 267 26.10 -5.91 -3.97
N VAL A 268 25.64 -7.10 -4.31
CA VAL A 268 24.26 -7.55 -4.12
C VAL A 268 24.26 -8.86 -3.35
N ARG A 269 23.42 -8.94 -2.31
CA ARG A 269 23.11 -10.17 -1.60
C ARG A 269 21.63 -10.48 -1.79
N ILE A 270 21.34 -11.71 -2.21
CA ILE A 270 19.99 -12.19 -2.52
C ILE A 270 19.63 -13.23 -1.47
N GLY A 271 18.62 -12.94 -0.65
CA GLY A 271 18.08 -13.87 0.33
C GLY A 271 16.74 -14.45 -0.15
N THR A 272 16.67 -15.77 -0.31
CA THR A 272 15.48 -16.50 -0.70
C THR A 272 15.07 -17.48 0.38
N GLU A 273 13.77 -17.80 0.43
CA GLU A 273 13.20 -18.72 1.42
C GLU A 273 13.66 -18.40 2.86
N LEU A 274 13.79 -17.09 3.15
CA LEU A 274 14.29 -16.60 4.42
C LEU A 274 13.47 -17.16 5.58
N SER A 275 14.17 -17.68 6.59
CA SER A 275 13.67 -18.40 7.76
C SER A 275 13.16 -19.83 7.52
N TYR A 276 12.97 -20.27 6.29
CA TYR A 276 12.58 -21.65 5.98
C TYR A 276 13.80 -22.59 5.95
N LYS A 277 13.55 -23.91 5.89
CA LYS A 277 14.62 -24.94 5.90
C LYS A 277 15.55 -24.87 4.68
N ASN A 278 15.06 -24.34 3.59
CA ASN A 278 15.76 -24.15 2.32
C ASN A 278 16.23 -22.70 2.11
N GLU A 279 16.42 -21.97 3.23
CA GLU A 279 17.00 -20.62 3.21
C GLU A 279 18.32 -20.60 2.44
N GLU A 280 18.43 -19.71 1.46
CA GLU A 280 19.65 -19.53 0.68
C GLU A 280 20.01 -18.04 0.59
N ILE A 281 21.31 -17.74 0.75
CA ILE A 281 21.85 -16.40 0.60
C ILE A 281 22.98 -16.45 -0.44
N GLN A 282 22.75 -15.80 -1.58
CA GLN A 282 23.77 -15.64 -2.62
C GLN A 282 24.37 -14.25 -2.56
N THR A 283 25.71 -14.16 -2.70
CA THR A 283 26.45 -12.88 -2.67
C THR A 283 27.31 -12.76 -3.92
N GLY A 284 27.28 -11.58 -4.54
CA GLY A 284 28.11 -11.26 -5.69
C GLY A 284 27.98 -9.80 -6.09
N THR A 285 28.61 -9.42 -7.20
CA THR A 285 28.35 -8.12 -7.84
C THR A 285 27.13 -8.24 -8.74
N ALA A 286 26.47 -7.12 -9.04
CA ALA A 286 25.33 -7.11 -9.95
C ALA A 286 25.64 -7.81 -11.28
N ARG A 287 26.85 -7.58 -11.83
CA ARG A 287 27.37 -8.21 -13.06
C ARG A 287 27.54 -9.72 -12.90
N SER A 288 28.09 -10.19 -11.78
CA SER A 288 28.35 -11.61 -11.54
C SER A 288 27.06 -12.43 -11.36
N LEU A 289 26.00 -11.79 -10.90
CA LEU A 289 24.70 -12.41 -10.63
C LEU A 289 23.67 -12.32 -11.79
N LEU A 290 24.06 -11.82 -12.96
CA LEU A 290 23.16 -11.67 -14.13
C LEU A 290 22.40 -12.96 -14.51
N HIS A 291 23.00 -14.13 -14.27
CA HIS A 291 22.40 -15.43 -14.56
C HIS A 291 21.74 -16.09 -13.33
N TYR A 292 21.28 -15.29 -12.38
CA TYR A 292 20.58 -15.79 -11.20
C TYR A 292 19.41 -16.73 -11.58
N LYS A 293 19.34 -17.91 -10.92
CA LYS A 293 18.41 -19.00 -11.25
C LYS A 293 17.35 -19.31 -10.18
N GLY A 294 17.25 -18.52 -9.12
CA GLY A 294 16.22 -18.72 -8.10
C GLY A 294 14.80 -18.65 -8.68
N GLU A 295 13.83 -19.14 -7.96
CA GLU A 295 12.43 -19.22 -8.45
C GLU A 295 11.44 -18.46 -7.55
N ASN A 296 11.84 -18.09 -6.32
CA ASN A 296 10.93 -17.66 -5.26
C ASN A 296 11.06 -16.16 -4.93
N LEU A 297 10.16 -15.71 -4.08
CA LEU A 297 10.17 -14.41 -3.43
C LEU A 297 11.49 -14.16 -2.73
N ALA A 298 12.09 -13.00 -2.95
CA ALA A 298 13.41 -12.69 -2.44
C ALA A 298 13.49 -11.31 -1.77
N VAL A 299 14.47 -11.17 -0.91
CA VAL A 299 14.93 -9.88 -0.39
C VAL A 299 16.31 -9.62 -0.94
N LEU A 300 16.50 -8.47 -1.58
CA LEU A 300 17.82 -7.99 -1.99
C LEU A 300 18.38 -7.07 -0.92
N TYR A 301 19.67 -7.21 -0.64
CA TYR A 301 20.47 -6.21 0.04
C TYR A 301 21.54 -5.72 -0.94
N ILE A 302 21.53 -4.43 -1.24
CA ILE A 302 22.42 -3.79 -2.19
C ILE A 302 23.30 -2.83 -1.41
N GLU A 303 24.63 -2.99 -1.54
CA GLU A 303 25.64 -2.21 -0.84
C GLU A 303 26.47 -1.43 -1.86
N ASN A 304 26.21 -0.11 -1.90
CA ASN A 304 26.88 0.84 -2.79
C ASN A 304 27.74 1.79 -1.97
N GLU A 305 29.04 1.56 -1.92
CA GLU A 305 29.98 2.38 -1.14
C GLU A 305 29.97 3.85 -1.57
N SER A 306 29.71 4.14 -2.86
CA SER A 306 29.61 5.49 -3.42
C SER A 306 28.22 6.10 -3.28
N GLY A 307 27.28 5.44 -2.61
CA GLY A 307 25.93 5.94 -2.41
C GLY A 307 25.92 7.25 -1.61
N GLY A 308 25.09 8.20 -2.05
CA GLY A 308 24.91 9.50 -1.38
C GLY A 308 26.03 10.54 -1.65
N GLU A 309 26.99 10.25 -2.52
CA GLU A 309 28.04 11.20 -2.90
C GLU A 309 27.61 12.21 -3.98
N SER A 310 26.42 12.02 -4.56
CA SER A 310 25.90 12.92 -5.59
C SER A 310 25.29 14.19 -4.98
N PRO A 311 25.50 15.38 -5.59
CA PRO A 311 24.85 16.60 -5.12
C PRO A 311 23.32 16.50 -5.26
N VAL A 312 22.61 16.99 -4.24
CA VAL A 312 21.14 16.92 -4.14
C VAL A 312 20.44 17.84 -5.16
N ILE A 313 21.12 18.82 -5.71
CA ILE A 313 20.54 19.84 -6.57
C ILE A 313 20.82 19.50 -8.04
N PRO A 314 19.76 19.35 -8.88
CA PRO A 314 19.97 19.30 -10.31
C PRO A 314 20.38 20.69 -10.81
N ALA A 315 21.58 20.87 -11.19
CA ALA A 315 22.11 21.97 -11.97
C ALA A 315 23.31 21.36 -12.70
N ILE A 316 22.99 20.42 -13.58
CA ILE A 316 24.00 19.60 -14.23
C ILE A 316 24.71 20.46 -15.28
N PRO A 317 26.06 20.57 -15.24
CA PRO A 317 26.79 21.31 -16.25
C PRO A 317 26.51 20.80 -17.67
N ASP A 318 26.46 21.72 -18.64
CA ASP A 318 26.14 21.41 -20.04
C ASP A 318 27.07 20.36 -20.66
N ASP A 319 28.34 20.31 -20.25
CA ASP A 319 29.36 19.38 -20.75
C ASP A 319 29.20 17.95 -20.21
N THR A 320 28.39 17.77 -19.18
CA THR A 320 28.05 16.45 -18.66
C THR A 320 27.11 15.68 -19.60
N PHE A 321 26.30 16.39 -20.39
CA PHE A 321 25.38 15.78 -21.33
C PHE A 321 26.04 15.42 -22.67
N VAL A 322 25.68 14.25 -23.21
CA VAL A 322 25.94 13.91 -24.61
C VAL A 322 24.90 14.61 -25.48
N ARG A 323 25.31 15.38 -26.48
CA ARG A 323 24.36 16.23 -27.23
C ARG A 323 24.43 16.12 -28.77
N GLY A 324 25.54 15.70 -29.38
CA GLY A 324 25.68 15.75 -30.84
C GLY A 324 25.34 17.14 -31.43
N ASP A 325 24.62 17.12 -32.54
CA ASP A 325 24.12 18.35 -33.24
C ASP A 325 22.69 18.74 -32.79
N VAL A 326 22.14 18.08 -31.77
CA VAL A 326 20.78 18.31 -31.27
C VAL A 326 20.77 19.53 -30.33
N PRO A 327 19.80 20.47 -30.46
CA PRO A 327 19.65 21.60 -29.54
C PRO A 327 19.47 21.13 -28.10
N MET A 328 20.08 21.88 -27.17
CA MET A 328 20.00 21.61 -25.74
C MET A 328 19.69 22.88 -24.96
N THR A 329 18.71 22.82 -24.05
CA THR A 329 18.44 23.91 -23.11
C THR A 329 19.65 24.08 -22.17
N LYS A 330 20.20 25.29 -22.13
CA LYS A 330 21.42 25.61 -21.39
C LYS A 330 21.18 25.57 -19.88
N GLU A 331 22.24 25.28 -19.13
CA GLU A 331 22.25 25.07 -17.68
C GLU A 331 21.45 26.14 -16.91
N GLU A 332 21.70 27.44 -17.18
CA GLU A 332 21.05 28.53 -16.45
C GLU A 332 19.53 28.58 -16.73
N VAL A 333 19.15 28.44 -18.00
CA VAL A 333 17.73 28.40 -18.42
C VAL A 333 17.04 27.13 -17.95
N ARG A 334 17.74 25.99 -18.00
CA ARG A 334 17.24 24.71 -17.56
C ARG A 334 16.93 24.72 -16.04
N SER A 335 17.86 25.24 -15.25
CA SER A 335 17.69 25.35 -13.78
C SER A 335 16.47 26.22 -13.43
N ILE A 336 16.27 27.32 -14.13
CA ILE A 336 15.10 28.18 -13.95
C ILE A 336 13.82 27.43 -14.37
N SER A 337 13.84 26.76 -15.53
CA SER A 337 12.66 26.02 -16.04
C SER A 337 12.25 24.91 -15.09
N ILE A 338 13.19 24.13 -14.56
CA ILE A 338 12.93 23.06 -13.57
C ILE A 338 12.34 23.66 -12.28
N ALA A 339 12.87 24.79 -11.79
CA ALA A 339 12.34 25.44 -10.59
C ALA A 339 10.88 25.92 -10.81
N LYS A 340 10.55 26.45 -12.00
CA LYS A 340 9.21 26.94 -12.34
C LYS A 340 8.19 25.82 -12.56
N LEU A 341 8.62 24.60 -12.88
CA LEU A 341 7.75 23.43 -12.97
C LEU A 341 7.15 23.01 -11.62
N LYS A 342 7.76 23.39 -10.49
CA LYS A 342 7.30 23.03 -9.13
C LYS A 342 7.06 21.50 -8.98
N ILE A 343 7.95 20.68 -9.51
CA ILE A 343 7.82 19.21 -9.59
C ILE A 343 7.76 18.61 -8.18
N LYS A 344 6.73 17.80 -7.93
CA LYS A 344 6.62 16.96 -6.71
C LYS A 344 7.34 15.63 -6.93
N LYS A 345 7.69 14.95 -5.85
CA LYS A 345 8.40 13.66 -5.91
C LYS A 345 7.67 12.58 -6.71
N ASP A 346 6.37 12.54 -6.64
CA ASP A 346 5.47 11.58 -7.28
C ASP A 346 4.86 12.08 -8.61
N ALA A 347 5.31 13.24 -9.12
CA ALA A 347 4.73 13.89 -10.27
C ALA A 347 4.91 13.11 -11.58
N VAL A 348 3.87 13.14 -12.42
CA VAL A 348 3.94 12.80 -13.83
C VAL A 348 4.34 14.04 -14.63
N VAL A 349 5.50 13.99 -15.29
CA VAL A 349 6.06 15.14 -16.02
C VAL A 349 6.16 14.82 -17.50
N TYR A 350 5.73 15.76 -18.36
CA TYR A 350 5.99 15.69 -19.79
C TYR A 350 7.08 16.67 -20.18
N ASP A 351 7.97 16.26 -21.09
CA ASP A 351 8.95 17.12 -21.78
C ASP A 351 8.66 17.04 -23.27
N VAL A 352 7.98 18.05 -23.80
CA VAL A 352 7.55 18.10 -25.20
C VAL A 352 8.63 18.77 -26.07
N GLY A 353 9.17 18.01 -27.02
CA GLY A 353 10.33 18.41 -27.82
C GLY A 353 11.62 18.30 -27.02
N ALA A 354 11.83 17.13 -26.41
CA ALA A 354 12.86 16.91 -25.41
C ALA A 354 14.31 17.09 -25.88
N GLY A 355 14.57 16.99 -27.18
CA GLY A 355 15.90 17.19 -27.76
C GLY A 355 16.92 16.22 -27.18
N THR A 356 17.94 16.73 -26.49
CA THR A 356 18.95 15.90 -25.79
C THR A 356 18.45 15.27 -24.51
N GLY A 357 17.24 15.61 -24.04
CA GLY A 357 16.67 15.16 -22.78
C GLY A 357 17.24 15.83 -21.53
N SER A 358 17.90 16.98 -21.69
CA SER A 358 18.52 17.63 -20.52
C SER A 358 17.49 18.11 -19.48
N ILE A 359 16.33 18.61 -19.90
CA ILE A 359 15.19 18.92 -19.02
C ILE A 359 14.60 17.61 -18.46
N SER A 360 14.38 16.61 -19.32
CA SER A 360 13.81 15.33 -18.93
C SER A 360 14.61 14.65 -17.83
N VAL A 361 15.95 14.64 -17.94
CA VAL A 361 16.85 14.02 -16.95
C VAL A 361 16.79 14.76 -15.61
N GLU A 362 16.89 16.09 -15.58
CA GLU A 362 16.79 16.87 -14.35
C GLU A 362 15.40 16.76 -13.72
N ALA A 363 14.33 16.75 -14.53
CA ALA A 363 12.96 16.51 -14.05
C ALA A 363 12.82 15.11 -13.40
N ALA A 364 13.44 14.08 -14.00
CA ALA A 364 13.42 12.72 -13.47
C ALA A 364 14.18 12.59 -12.15
N MET A 365 15.25 13.36 -11.95
CA MET A 365 15.97 13.42 -10.68
C MET A 365 15.14 14.07 -9.57
N VAL A 366 14.25 15.01 -9.91
CA VAL A 366 13.36 15.65 -8.94
C VAL A 366 12.14 14.78 -8.65
N ALA A 367 11.53 14.19 -9.69
CA ALA A 367 10.38 13.30 -9.58
C ALA A 367 10.81 11.87 -9.19
N THR A 368 11.47 11.70 -8.05
CA THR A 368 12.11 10.42 -7.64
C THR A 368 11.14 9.26 -7.49
N GLN A 369 9.86 9.51 -7.24
CA GLN A 369 8.77 8.53 -7.12
C GLN A 369 7.75 8.63 -8.26
N GLY A 370 7.96 9.60 -9.16
CA GLY A 370 7.13 9.87 -10.33
C GLY A 370 7.74 9.35 -11.63
N ASN A 371 7.16 9.77 -12.75
CA ASN A 371 7.61 9.37 -14.08
C ASN A 371 7.74 10.58 -15.01
N VAL A 372 8.76 10.59 -15.85
CA VAL A 372 8.98 11.60 -16.87
C VAL A 372 8.82 11.00 -18.27
N TYR A 373 8.03 11.64 -19.10
CA TYR A 373 7.79 11.24 -20.48
C TYR A 373 8.43 12.28 -21.40
N ALA A 374 9.51 11.88 -22.07
CA ALA A 374 10.24 12.69 -23.03
C ALA A 374 9.71 12.45 -24.45
N ILE A 375 8.96 13.38 -24.98
CA ILE A 375 8.34 13.28 -26.31
C ILE A 375 9.30 13.86 -27.36
N GLU A 376 9.78 13.01 -28.25
CA GLU A 376 10.73 13.42 -29.29
C GLU A 376 10.51 12.61 -30.58
N GLN A 377 10.50 13.29 -31.72
CA GLN A 377 10.25 12.66 -33.01
C GLN A 377 11.52 12.15 -33.69
N LYS A 378 12.69 12.78 -33.43
CA LYS A 378 13.95 12.45 -34.08
C LYS A 378 14.62 11.26 -33.41
N VAL A 379 14.86 10.17 -34.14
CA VAL A 379 15.51 8.95 -33.61
C VAL A 379 16.87 9.26 -32.99
N GLU A 380 17.69 10.11 -33.62
CA GLU A 380 19.00 10.51 -33.09
C GLU A 380 18.87 11.19 -31.70
N ALA A 381 17.88 12.06 -31.53
CA ALA A 381 17.63 12.72 -30.25
C ALA A 381 17.11 11.75 -29.19
N GLN A 382 16.26 10.78 -29.58
CA GLN A 382 15.79 9.73 -28.66
C GLN A 382 16.95 8.86 -28.14
N GLU A 383 17.94 8.55 -28.98
CA GLU A 383 19.14 7.81 -28.54
C GLU A 383 19.96 8.63 -27.55
N LEU A 384 20.10 9.95 -27.78
CA LEU A 384 20.76 10.85 -26.84
C LEU A 384 20.03 10.93 -25.49
N ILE A 385 18.69 10.98 -25.51
CA ILE A 385 17.90 10.96 -24.26
C ILE A 385 18.18 9.68 -23.47
N ARG A 386 18.13 8.52 -24.13
CA ARG A 386 18.42 7.22 -23.51
C ARG A 386 19.84 7.13 -22.95
N GLU A 387 20.82 7.65 -23.69
CA GLU A 387 22.22 7.68 -23.26
C GLU A 387 22.40 8.61 -22.06
N ASN A 388 21.83 9.80 -22.06
CA ASN A 388 21.89 10.73 -20.95
C ASN A 388 21.16 10.18 -19.70
N ALA A 389 20.03 9.51 -19.88
CA ALA A 389 19.33 8.82 -18.79
C ALA A 389 20.21 7.76 -18.11
N ARG A 390 20.88 6.90 -18.90
CA ARG A 390 21.81 5.88 -18.36
C ARG A 390 22.98 6.54 -17.64
N ARG A 391 23.60 7.53 -18.23
CA ARG A 391 24.75 8.23 -17.67
C ARG A 391 24.44 8.92 -16.35
N MET A 392 23.22 9.42 -16.19
CA MET A 392 22.77 10.11 -14.99
C MET A 392 22.02 9.21 -14.00
N HIS A 393 21.90 7.91 -14.30
CA HIS A 393 21.25 6.90 -13.47
C HIS A 393 19.77 7.22 -13.17
N VAL A 394 19.03 7.76 -14.15
CA VAL A 394 17.58 7.99 -14.03
C VAL A 394 16.83 6.94 -14.82
N ASP A 395 15.99 6.15 -14.15
CA ASP A 395 15.28 5.04 -14.74
C ASP A 395 13.76 5.21 -14.81
N ASN A 396 13.27 6.33 -14.29
CA ASN A 396 11.90 6.80 -14.38
C ASN A 396 11.65 7.72 -15.58
N LEU A 397 12.58 7.76 -16.55
CA LEU A 397 12.49 8.53 -17.79
C LEU A 397 12.10 7.61 -18.96
N HIS A 398 10.96 7.91 -19.57
CA HIS A 398 10.39 7.15 -20.68
C HIS A 398 10.48 7.98 -21.96
N VAL A 399 11.14 7.42 -22.98
CA VAL A 399 11.25 8.07 -24.29
C VAL A 399 10.06 7.68 -25.15
N ILE A 400 9.27 8.69 -25.56
CA ILE A 400 8.09 8.53 -26.40
C ILE A 400 8.41 9.02 -27.80
N GLU A 401 8.35 8.10 -28.76
CA GLU A 401 8.55 8.41 -30.17
C GLU A 401 7.31 9.07 -30.73
N GLY A 402 7.48 10.24 -31.33
CA GLY A 402 6.38 10.92 -32.00
C GLY A 402 6.40 12.43 -31.78
N MET A 403 5.32 13.04 -32.18
CA MET A 403 5.08 14.48 -32.08
C MET A 403 3.81 14.73 -31.28
N ALA A 404 3.87 15.72 -30.37
CA ALA A 404 2.67 16.20 -29.68
C ALA A 404 1.78 17.03 -30.65
N PRO A 405 0.42 16.99 -30.50
CA PRO A 405 -0.29 16.35 -29.40
C PRO A 405 -0.52 14.83 -29.55
N GLU A 406 -0.37 14.23 -30.73
CA GLU A 406 -0.75 12.86 -31.03
C GLU A 406 -0.03 11.84 -30.12
N ALA A 407 1.27 12.06 -29.84
CA ALA A 407 2.06 11.20 -28.96
C ALA A 407 1.67 11.29 -27.46
N LEU A 408 0.75 12.20 -27.09
CA LEU A 408 0.29 12.36 -25.72
C LEU A 408 -0.93 11.47 -25.39
N GLU A 409 -1.63 10.94 -26.39
CA GLU A 409 -2.97 10.34 -26.22
C GLU A 409 -3.01 9.23 -25.18
N GLU A 410 -2.07 8.28 -25.21
CA GLU A 410 -2.04 7.12 -24.34
C GLU A 410 -1.29 7.34 -23.02
N LEU A 411 -0.68 8.50 -22.82
CA LEU A 411 0.09 8.80 -21.61
C LEU A 411 -0.83 9.12 -20.42
N PRO A 412 -0.39 8.84 -19.17
CA PRO A 412 -1.14 9.22 -17.97
C PRO A 412 -1.27 10.75 -17.87
N ALA A 413 -2.29 11.25 -17.19
CA ALA A 413 -2.49 12.69 -17.00
C ALA A 413 -1.25 13.34 -16.34
N PRO A 414 -0.70 14.43 -16.91
CA PRO A 414 0.51 15.08 -16.38
C PRO A 414 0.19 16.05 -15.24
N ASP A 415 1.04 16.10 -14.22
CA ASP A 415 1.04 17.15 -13.20
C ASP A 415 1.79 18.39 -13.67
N CYS A 416 2.89 18.17 -14.40
CA CYS A 416 3.75 19.22 -14.93
C CYS A 416 4.11 18.95 -16.39
N VAL A 417 4.19 20.02 -17.18
CA VAL A 417 4.60 19.93 -18.59
C VAL A 417 5.63 21.00 -18.91
N PHE A 418 6.76 20.58 -19.45
CA PHE A 418 7.70 21.47 -20.11
C PHE A 418 7.52 21.41 -21.63
N ILE A 419 7.53 22.56 -22.30
CA ILE A 419 7.45 22.66 -23.76
C ILE A 419 8.71 23.36 -24.27
N GLY A 420 9.64 22.56 -24.83
CA GLY A 420 10.87 23.04 -25.46
C GLY A 420 10.71 23.33 -26.95
N GLY A 421 9.67 22.78 -27.60
CA GLY A 421 9.35 23.00 -28.98
C GLY A 421 7.99 22.45 -29.39
N SER A 422 7.16 23.28 -30.03
CA SER A 422 5.78 22.95 -30.43
C SER A 422 5.58 22.71 -31.93
N LYS A 423 6.55 23.13 -32.75
CA LYS A 423 6.46 23.06 -34.22
C LYS A 423 5.18 23.68 -34.81
N GLY A 424 4.70 24.74 -34.19
CA GLY A 424 3.49 25.44 -34.60
C GLY A 424 2.17 24.89 -34.06
N LYS A 425 2.20 23.77 -33.31
CA LYS A 425 1.01 23.15 -32.73
C LYS A 425 0.82 23.51 -31.25
N LEU A 426 1.22 24.70 -30.82
CA LEU A 426 1.23 25.07 -29.40
C LEU A 426 -0.16 24.99 -28.76
N TYR A 427 -1.19 25.51 -29.43
CA TYR A 427 -2.56 25.50 -28.94
C TYR A 427 -3.10 24.06 -28.77
N GLU A 428 -2.93 23.25 -29.81
CA GLU A 428 -3.38 21.84 -29.81
C GLU A 428 -2.69 21.03 -28.70
N ILE A 429 -1.41 21.33 -28.42
CA ILE A 429 -0.66 20.68 -27.35
C ILE A 429 -1.22 21.11 -25.99
N LEU A 430 -1.41 22.41 -25.77
CA LEU A 430 -1.94 22.95 -24.51
C LEU A 430 -3.36 22.46 -24.23
N ASP A 431 -4.21 22.40 -25.26
CA ASP A 431 -5.58 21.90 -25.14
C ASP A 431 -5.61 20.39 -24.82
N ALA A 432 -4.75 19.59 -25.48
CA ALA A 432 -4.63 18.16 -25.19
C ALA A 432 -4.18 17.89 -23.74
N ILE A 433 -3.22 18.67 -23.24
CA ILE A 433 -2.70 18.59 -21.87
C ILE A 433 -3.79 18.99 -20.88
N ARG A 434 -4.45 20.14 -21.10
CA ARG A 434 -5.53 20.64 -20.24
C ARG A 434 -6.72 19.69 -20.16
N LYS A 435 -7.05 19.01 -21.26
CA LYS A 435 -8.11 17.99 -21.29
C LYS A 435 -7.78 16.80 -20.39
N LYS A 436 -6.50 16.41 -20.27
CA LYS A 436 -6.03 15.34 -19.39
C LYS A 436 -5.99 15.76 -17.93
N ASN A 437 -5.46 16.96 -17.66
CA ASN A 437 -5.41 17.55 -16.33
C ASN A 437 -5.69 19.06 -16.42
N PRO A 438 -6.89 19.51 -16.02
CA PRO A 438 -7.23 20.93 -16.04
C PRO A 438 -6.43 21.78 -15.04
N PHE A 439 -5.69 21.17 -14.10
CA PHE A 439 -4.85 21.83 -13.10
C PHE A 439 -3.36 21.68 -13.38
N VAL A 440 -2.97 21.38 -14.61
CA VAL A 440 -1.58 21.13 -14.99
C VAL A 440 -0.70 22.38 -14.86
N ARG A 441 0.50 22.22 -14.30
CA ARG A 441 1.54 23.25 -14.32
C ARG A 441 2.31 23.21 -15.63
N VAL A 442 2.35 24.32 -16.37
CA VAL A 442 3.04 24.42 -17.66
C VAL A 442 4.22 25.39 -17.56
N VAL A 443 5.35 24.98 -18.10
CA VAL A 443 6.52 25.82 -18.33
C VAL A 443 6.96 25.68 -19.78
N LEU A 444 7.20 26.80 -20.44
CA LEU A 444 7.70 26.76 -21.81
C LEU A 444 8.80 27.79 -22.03
N ASN A 445 9.72 27.46 -22.92
CA ASN A 445 10.80 28.35 -23.34
C ASN A 445 10.53 28.89 -24.75
N ALA A 446 10.50 30.22 -24.89
CA ALA A 446 10.32 30.89 -26.16
C ALA A 446 11.53 31.76 -26.50
N ILE A 447 12.02 31.64 -27.74
CA ILE A 447 13.09 32.47 -28.28
C ILE A 447 12.50 33.52 -29.24
N SER A 448 11.39 33.17 -29.92
CA SER A 448 10.74 34.05 -30.89
C SER A 448 9.59 34.83 -30.26
N LEU A 449 9.36 36.05 -30.79
CA LEU A 449 8.24 36.87 -30.36
C LEU A 449 6.90 36.27 -30.78
N GLU A 450 6.87 35.52 -31.89
CA GLU A 450 5.66 34.84 -32.38
C GLU A 450 5.18 33.77 -31.37
N THR A 451 6.10 32.97 -30.85
CA THR A 451 5.75 31.96 -29.81
C THR A 451 5.26 32.66 -28.53
N MET A 452 5.92 33.74 -28.14
CA MET A 452 5.52 34.54 -26.98
C MET A 452 4.10 35.10 -27.14
N MET A 453 3.80 35.69 -28.31
CA MET A 453 2.46 36.23 -28.60
C MET A 453 1.39 35.12 -28.59
N GLN A 454 1.70 33.93 -29.11
CA GLN A 454 0.79 32.79 -29.04
C GLN A 454 0.48 32.39 -27.59
N VAL A 455 1.48 32.31 -26.72
CA VAL A 455 1.28 31.98 -25.32
C VAL A 455 0.46 33.03 -24.59
N LEU A 456 0.81 34.32 -24.74
CA LEU A 456 0.07 35.41 -24.11
C LEU A 456 -1.40 35.37 -24.50
N LYS A 457 -1.68 35.21 -25.80
CA LYS A 457 -3.04 35.10 -26.29
C LYS A 457 -3.76 33.88 -25.70
N TYR A 458 -3.09 32.71 -25.60
CA TYR A 458 -3.66 31.53 -24.97
C TYR A 458 -4.01 31.77 -23.50
N THR A 459 -3.14 32.49 -22.75
CA THR A 459 -3.38 32.82 -21.34
C THR A 459 -4.50 33.83 -21.12
N GLU A 460 -4.78 34.70 -22.12
CA GLU A 460 -5.92 35.61 -22.11
C GLU A 460 -7.26 34.91 -22.45
N GLU A 461 -7.22 33.89 -23.30
CA GLU A 461 -8.40 33.14 -23.77
C GLU A 461 -8.82 31.99 -22.86
N ASN A 462 -8.02 31.66 -21.84
CA ASN A 462 -8.23 30.50 -20.97
C ASN A 462 -8.09 30.87 -19.50
N GLU A 463 -8.77 30.12 -18.64
CA GLU A 463 -8.63 30.23 -17.18
C GLU A 463 -7.26 29.74 -16.73
N ILE A 464 -6.45 30.61 -16.19
CA ILE A 464 -5.04 30.41 -15.85
C ILE A 464 -4.70 31.11 -14.55
N GLU A 465 -3.92 30.47 -13.71
CA GLU A 465 -3.36 31.04 -12.50
C GLU A 465 -1.83 31.10 -12.52
N GLU A 466 -1.27 31.94 -11.68
CA GLU A 466 0.19 32.08 -11.49
C GLU A 466 0.95 32.29 -12.82
N ALA A 467 0.37 33.03 -13.75
CA ALA A 467 1.01 33.33 -15.00
C ALA A 467 2.21 34.28 -14.78
N GLU A 468 3.38 33.84 -15.21
CA GLU A 468 4.62 34.60 -15.06
C GLU A 468 5.44 34.52 -16.35
N VAL A 469 6.00 35.62 -16.76
CA VAL A 469 6.94 35.72 -17.90
C VAL A 469 8.23 36.33 -17.41
N ILE A 470 9.33 35.61 -17.55
CA ILE A 470 10.66 36.10 -17.22
C ILE A 470 11.58 36.03 -18.45
N GLN A 471 12.42 37.02 -18.63
CA GLN A 471 13.47 37.02 -19.64
C GLN A 471 14.80 36.66 -18.99
N VAL A 472 15.48 35.64 -19.53
CA VAL A 472 16.80 35.19 -19.08
C VAL A 472 17.82 35.54 -20.14
N ALA A 473 18.76 36.45 -19.81
CA ALA A 473 19.90 36.83 -20.65
C ALA A 473 21.19 36.33 -19.99
N VAL A 474 21.91 35.45 -20.68
CA VAL A 474 23.15 34.83 -20.17
C VAL A 474 24.34 35.31 -20.98
N SER A 475 25.40 35.70 -20.30
CA SER A 475 26.70 35.97 -20.92
C SER A 475 27.79 35.17 -20.23
N ARG A 476 28.61 34.45 -20.99
CA ARG A 476 29.70 33.63 -20.45
C ARG A 476 31.06 34.19 -20.87
N ALA A 477 32.02 34.24 -19.97
CA ALA A 477 33.37 34.65 -20.28
C ALA A 477 34.06 33.61 -21.17
N LYS A 478 34.57 34.05 -22.31
CA LYS A 478 35.36 33.23 -23.24
C LYS A 478 36.77 33.77 -23.32
N LYS A 479 37.78 32.92 -23.15
CA LYS A 479 39.20 33.29 -23.30
C LYS A 479 39.53 33.50 -24.77
N VAL A 480 40.01 34.69 -25.11
CA VAL A 480 40.44 35.06 -26.45
C VAL A 480 41.89 35.63 -26.31
N GLY A 481 42.87 34.83 -26.64
CA GLY A 481 44.27 35.17 -26.38
C GLY A 481 44.55 35.32 -24.90
N SER A 482 45.06 36.51 -24.47
CA SER A 482 45.33 36.83 -23.06
C SER A 482 44.16 37.46 -22.31
N TYR A 483 43.02 37.68 -22.97
CA TYR A 483 41.84 38.39 -22.43
C TYR A 483 40.67 37.42 -22.24
N HIS A 484 39.74 37.82 -21.38
CA HIS A 484 38.42 37.19 -21.25
C HIS A 484 37.35 38.16 -21.78
N MET A 485 36.63 37.70 -22.79
CA MET A 485 35.52 38.48 -23.37
C MET A 485 34.20 37.87 -22.99
N MET A 486 33.22 38.73 -22.65
CA MET A 486 31.85 38.26 -22.39
C MET A 486 31.16 37.98 -23.73
N ASN A 487 30.69 36.76 -23.90
CA ASN A 487 29.93 36.29 -25.04
C ASN A 487 28.47 36.15 -24.65
N GLY A 488 27.60 37.04 -25.14
CA GLY A 488 26.16 36.99 -24.89
C GLY A 488 25.50 35.87 -25.68
N GLN A 489 24.56 35.20 -25.05
CA GLN A 489 23.65 34.26 -25.68
C GLN A 489 22.33 34.94 -26.02
N ASN A 490 21.55 34.37 -26.94
CA ASN A 490 20.21 34.87 -27.23
C ASN A 490 19.36 34.85 -25.96
N PRO A 491 18.69 35.95 -25.60
CA PRO A 491 17.73 35.97 -24.51
C PRO A 491 16.62 34.93 -24.74
N ILE A 492 16.20 34.30 -23.69
CA ILE A 492 15.11 33.29 -23.70
C ILE A 492 14.02 33.78 -22.77
N TYR A 493 12.78 33.71 -23.20
CA TYR A 493 11.63 33.91 -22.34
C TYR A 493 11.23 32.58 -21.73
N VAL A 494 11.17 32.49 -20.41
CA VAL A 494 10.61 31.40 -19.66
C VAL A 494 9.23 31.80 -19.17
N ILE A 495 8.22 31.15 -19.66
CA ILE A 495 6.81 31.44 -19.37
C ILE A 495 6.26 30.27 -18.55
N SER A 496 5.60 30.56 -17.46
CA SER A 496 5.04 29.55 -16.59
C SER A 496 3.64 29.92 -16.11
N PHE A 497 2.75 28.92 -16.01
CA PHE A 497 1.39 29.11 -15.53
C PHE A 497 0.79 27.80 -15.05
N THR A 498 -0.30 27.88 -14.27
CA THR A 498 -1.12 26.73 -13.89
C THR A 498 -2.48 26.85 -14.58
N SER A 499 -2.89 25.81 -15.27
CA SER A 499 -4.21 25.78 -15.94
C SER A 499 -5.33 25.58 -14.92
N ARG A 500 -6.53 26.10 -15.24
CA ARG A 500 -7.76 25.89 -14.48
C ARG A 500 -8.89 25.41 -15.39
N PRO A 501 -9.88 24.67 -14.86
CA PRO A 501 -11.08 24.34 -15.64
C PRO A 501 -11.77 25.63 -16.09
N ALA A 502 -12.35 25.61 -17.29
CA ALA A 502 -13.20 26.70 -17.73
C ALA A 502 -14.32 26.91 -16.70
N LYS A 503 -14.60 28.17 -16.32
CA LYS A 503 -15.80 28.49 -15.55
C LYS A 503 -16.99 27.93 -16.34
N LYS A 504 -17.82 27.10 -15.72
CA LYS A 504 -19.12 26.76 -16.31
C LYS A 504 -19.87 28.10 -16.48
N GLU A 505 -20.30 28.42 -17.69
CA GLU A 505 -21.29 29.48 -17.85
C GLU A 505 -22.46 29.06 -16.96
N ALA A 506 -22.79 29.90 -15.99
CA ALA A 506 -23.93 29.67 -15.12
C ALA A 506 -25.15 29.51 -16.03
N ASP A 507 -25.80 28.35 -15.98
CA ASP A 507 -27.04 28.12 -16.72
C ASP A 507 -28.09 29.05 -16.10
N PRO A 508 -28.61 30.05 -16.82
CA PRO A 508 -29.49 31.06 -16.25
C PRO A 508 -30.84 30.47 -15.78
N GLU A 509 -31.10 29.17 -15.96
CA GLU A 509 -32.30 28.46 -15.51
C GLU A 509 -32.04 27.59 -14.26
N ASN A 510 -30.81 27.53 -13.71
CA ASN A 510 -30.51 26.75 -12.51
C ASN A 510 -30.12 27.67 -11.36
N GLU A 511 -31.08 28.02 -10.52
CA GLU A 511 -30.88 28.88 -9.33
C GLU A 511 -29.96 28.24 -8.25
N ASP A 512 -29.48 27.01 -8.45
CA ASP A 512 -28.65 26.26 -7.46
C ASP A 512 -27.13 26.35 -7.67
N ASP A 513 -26.63 27.01 -8.73
CA ASP A 513 -25.20 27.21 -8.98
C ASP A 513 -24.69 28.55 -8.37
N PHE A 514 -24.77 28.72 -7.05
CA PHE A 514 -24.09 29.82 -6.37
C PHE A 514 -22.57 29.55 -6.28
N VAL A 515 -21.81 30.29 -7.03
CA VAL A 515 -20.34 30.37 -6.88
C VAL A 515 -20.06 31.18 -5.61
N LEU A 516 -19.45 30.56 -4.59
CA LEU A 516 -18.89 31.27 -3.46
C LEU A 516 -17.70 32.11 -3.96
N GLU A 517 -17.85 33.42 -4.10
CA GLU A 517 -16.70 34.32 -4.16
C GLU A 517 -16.03 34.32 -2.78
N GLU A 518 -14.74 33.96 -2.73
CA GLU A 518 -13.94 34.13 -1.51
C GLU A 518 -13.92 35.62 -1.16
N ILE A 519 -14.64 36.00 -0.12
CA ILE A 519 -14.54 37.34 0.46
C ILE A 519 -13.22 37.40 1.22
N ASN A 520 -12.27 38.19 0.75
CA ASN A 520 -11.02 38.47 1.43
C ASN A 520 -11.32 39.32 2.68
N LEU A 521 -11.45 38.66 3.83
CA LEU A 521 -11.77 39.32 5.10
C LEU A 521 -10.71 40.30 5.59
N ASP A 522 -9.51 40.30 5.00
CA ASP A 522 -8.43 41.23 5.37
C ASP A 522 -8.59 42.62 4.72
N GLU A 523 -9.53 42.84 3.80
CA GLU A 523 -9.82 44.12 3.13
C GLU A 523 -11.10 44.80 3.61
N VAL A 524 -11.82 44.26 4.60
CA VAL A 524 -13.07 44.83 5.10
C VAL A 524 -12.80 45.69 6.34
N GLU A 525 -12.98 46.99 6.23
CA GLU A 525 -12.88 47.91 7.38
C GLU A 525 -14.00 47.65 8.40
N PRO A 526 -13.72 47.72 9.71
CA PRO A 526 -14.68 47.35 10.77
C PRO A 526 -16.00 48.18 10.79
N GLU A 527 -16.03 49.28 10.07
CA GLU A 527 -17.21 50.17 10.00
C GLU A 527 -18.26 49.72 8.96
N ASP A 528 -17.93 48.82 8.06
CA ASP A 528 -18.83 48.30 7.01
C ASP A 528 -19.64 47.05 7.39
N MET A 529 -19.42 46.53 8.61
CA MET A 529 -20.19 45.40 9.15
C MET A 529 -21.55 45.83 9.70
N THR A 530 -22.44 46.31 8.83
CA THR A 530 -23.83 46.62 9.18
C THR A 530 -24.78 45.57 8.60
N GLY A 531 -25.89 45.36 9.28
CA GLY A 531 -26.94 44.37 9.16
C GLY A 531 -27.17 43.60 7.85
N ASP A 532 -26.85 44.16 6.69
CA ASP A 532 -27.11 43.51 5.39
C ASP A 532 -26.13 42.38 5.07
N ILE A 533 -24.85 42.46 5.55
CA ILE A 533 -23.85 41.39 5.37
C ILE A 533 -24.20 40.16 6.24
N VAL A 534 -24.82 40.37 7.40
CA VAL A 534 -25.24 39.26 8.29
C VAL A 534 -26.44 38.50 7.68
N GLU A 535 -27.30 39.18 6.92
CA GLU A 535 -28.42 38.51 6.20
C GLU A 535 -27.93 37.66 5.02
N ASP A 536 -26.88 38.09 4.32
CA ASP A 536 -26.30 37.31 3.21
C ASP A 536 -25.50 36.11 3.70
N ILE A 537 -24.74 36.22 4.80
CA ILE A 537 -24.03 35.10 5.43
C ILE A 537 -25.03 34.05 5.93
N THR A 538 -26.19 34.47 6.49
CA THR A 538 -27.22 33.53 6.96
C THR A 538 -27.94 32.81 5.82
N LYS A 539 -28.03 33.42 4.63
CA LYS A 539 -28.57 32.76 3.43
C LYS A 539 -27.63 31.70 2.86
N VAL A 540 -26.32 31.90 2.95
CA VAL A 540 -25.31 30.94 2.46
C VAL A 540 -25.24 29.66 3.33
N ILE A 541 -25.57 29.76 4.62
CA ILE A 541 -25.55 28.61 5.55
C ILE A 541 -26.87 27.82 5.53
N SER A 542 -27.92 28.32 4.91
CA SER A 542 -29.24 27.67 4.90
C SER A 542 -29.45 26.59 3.81
N VAL A 543 -28.41 26.21 3.07
CA VAL A 543 -28.48 25.15 2.07
C VAL A 543 -27.96 23.83 2.68
N GLY A 544 -28.86 23.13 3.33
CA GLY A 544 -28.71 21.76 3.84
C GLY A 544 -29.03 21.65 5.33
N ASP A 545 -30.27 21.30 5.66
CA ASP A 545 -30.84 20.75 6.93
C ASP A 545 -30.26 21.20 8.30
N LEU A 546 -29.55 22.33 8.40
CA LEU A 546 -29.07 22.93 9.62
C LEU A 546 -29.96 24.13 10.01
N THR A 547 -30.83 23.94 10.99
CA THR A 547 -31.58 25.06 11.57
C THR A 547 -30.65 25.93 12.45
N PRO A 548 -30.93 27.25 12.61
CA PRO A 548 -30.16 28.15 13.46
C PRO A 548 -30.03 27.69 14.93
N GLU A 549 -30.89 26.80 15.39
CA GLU A 549 -30.87 26.18 16.72
C GLU A 549 -29.77 25.11 16.82
N LYS A 550 -29.54 24.30 15.79
CA LYS A 550 -28.46 23.30 15.75
C LYS A 550 -27.05 23.92 15.72
N ILE A 551 -26.91 25.05 15.05
CA ILE A 551 -25.62 25.77 15.01
C ILE A 551 -25.28 26.38 16.38
N ARG A 552 -26.30 26.81 17.17
CA ARG A 552 -26.07 27.29 18.53
C ARG A 552 -25.68 26.17 19.50
N GLU A 553 -26.28 24.99 19.40
CA GLU A 553 -25.93 23.82 20.22
C GLU A 553 -24.48 23.37 19.96
N GLU A 554 -24.01 23.32 18.69
CA GLU A 554 -22.63 22.95 18.38
C GLU A 554 -21.59 24.02 18.79
N MET A 555 -21.97 25.29 18.85
CA MET A 555 -21.06 26.36 19.33
C MET A 555 -20.97 26.41 20.87
N GLU A 556 -22.00 25.97 21.60
CA GLU A 556 -21.97 25.88 23.09
C GLU A 556 -21.28 24.61 23.61
N GLU A 557 -21.11 23.56 22.78
CA GLU A 557 -20.32 22.36 23.13
C GLU A 557 -18.82 22.50 22.83
N SER A 558 -18.37 23.59 22.17
CA SER A 558 -16.95 23.83 21.85
C SER A 558 -16.26 24.89 22.71
N GLU A 559 -16.90 25.42 23.76
CA GLU A 559 -16.30 26.15 24.86
C GLU A 559 -16.14 25.21 26.09
#